data_687f5d3b51a3c64c7afef070d59748a9
#
_entry.id   687f5d3b51a3c64c7afef070d59748a9
#
_cell.length_a   1.000
_cell.length_b   1.000
_cell.length_c   1.000
_cell.angle_alpha   90.00
_cell.angle_beta   90.00
_cell.angle_gamma   90.00
#
_symmetry.space_group_name_H-M   'P 1'
#
loop_
_entity.id
_entity.type
_entity.pdbx_description
1 polymer ?
#
loop_
_entity_poly.entity_id
_entity_poly.type
_entity_poly.pdbx_seq_one_letter_code
_entity_poly.pdbx_strand_id
1 'polypeptide(L)'
;IKMTNDPQRIIVYTMNRHQDELNLYAVNPRSTTAQLLIKEKADCYIQEQAMADIIIGRSTILLPSDRDGYMQIYLYNQNGTMIRKIGDGKHDITSIYGYNEENGDVYYQAAALNPHDRQVFVSHKNGKVERLTDQEGWNSAIFSGDYQFFINTWSNYNTPYTFTLRSQKGKILSVLLDNSKLKDKMTEYGWSKREPFTFTTSEGISLDGWMLKPNNFDPSHKYPVILFQYSGPGSQQVVDSWKAGSLGNGGAFDQYLVQQGFIVVCVDGRGTGGRGAK
;
A
#
# COMPACT_ATOMS: atom_id res chain seq x y z
N ILE A 1 17.66 -6.95 -11.84
CA ILE A 1 18.95 -6.24 -11.86
C ILE A 1 18.68 -4.76 -11.65
N LYS A 2 19.46 -4.11 -10.80
CA LYS A 2 19.46 -2.65 -10.58
C LYS A 2 20.85 -2.08 -10.89
N MET A 3 20.88 -0.97 -11.61
CA MET A 3 22.10 -0.23 -11.88
C MET A 3 22.48 0.59 -10.64
N THR A 4 23.77 0.77 -10.42
CA THR A 4 24.30 1.69 -9.40
C THR A 4 24.98 2.88 -10.08
N ASN A 5 25.38 3.88 -9.29
CA ASN A 5 26.18 5.00 -9.80
C ASN A 5 27.67 4.62 -10.05
N ASP A 6 28.10 3.42 -9.63
CA ASP A 6 29.43 2.88 -9.89
C ASP A 6 29.39 2.00 -11.15
N PRO A 7 30.08 2.35 -12.23
CA PRO A 7 30.13 1.56 -13.46
C PRO A 7 30.77 0.17 -13.31
N GLN A 8 31.46 -0.08 -12.19
CA GLN A 8 32.05 -1.38 -11.86
C GLN A 8 31.12 -2.23 -10.96
N ARG A 9 29.90 -1.76 -10.69
CA ARG A 9 29.00 -2.40 -9.76
C ARG A 9 27.54 -2.35 -10.22
N ILE A 10 26.95 -3.50 -10.33
CA ILE A 10 25.50 -3.67 -10.47
C ILE A 10 24.98 -4.52 -9.32
N ILE A 11 23.73 -4.33 -8.96
CA ILE A 11 23.05 -5.20 -7.99
C ILE A 11 22.20 -6.21 -8.76
N VAL A 12 22.51 -7.48 -8.56
CA VAL A 12 21.73 -8.60 -9.10
C VAL A 12 21.04 -9.28 -7.93
N TYR A 13 19.76 -9.48 -8.04
CA TYR A 13 19.00 -10.29 -7.10
C TYR A 13 18.42 -11.51 -7.77
N THR A 14 18.43 -12.61 -7.04
CA THR A 14 17.91 -13.90 -7.46
C THR A 14 16.91 -14.39 -6.43
N MET A 15 15.86 -15.01 -6.93
CA MET A 15 14.88 -15.71 -6.09
C MET A 15 14.84 -17.17 -6.55
N ASN A 16 14.79 -18.09 -5.59
CA ASN A 16 14.64 -19.49 -5.93
C ASN A 16 13.21 -19.80 -6.39
N ARG A 17 12.99 -21.02 -6.94
CA ARG A 17 11.67 -21.41 -7.47
C ARG A 17 10.57 -21.46 -6.40
N HIS A 18 10.91 -21.78 -5.16
CA HIS A 18 9.97 -21.83 -4.04
C HIS A 18 9.62 -20.44 -3.52
N GLN A 19 10.31 -19.39 -3.99
CA GLN A 19 10.13 -17.99 -3.57
C GLN A 19 10.32 -17.78 -2.06
N ASP A 20 11.09 -18.64 -1.41
CA ASP A 20 11.40 -18.56 0.02
C ASP A 20 12.83 -18.08 0.31
N GLU A 21 13.64 -17.87 -0.74
CA GLU A 21 15.01 -17.37 -0.62
C GLU A 21 15.30 -16.30 -1.68
N LEU A 22 15.61 -15.08 -1.22
CA LEU A 22 16.03 -13.95 -2.03
C LEU A 22 17.49 -13.58 -1.69
N ASN A 23 18.35 -13.55 -2.68
CA ASN A 23 19.76 -13.18 -2.53
C ASN A 23 20.07 -11.92 -3.35
N LEU A 24 20.74 -10.95 -2.74
CA LEU A 24 21.25 -9.75 -3.39
C LEU A 24 22.77 -9.83 -3.52
N TYR A 25 23.27 -9.65 -4.72
CA TYR A 25 24.70 -9.69 -5.03
C TYR A 25 25.19 -8.35 -5.57
N ALA A 26 26.37 -7.92 -5.14
CA ALA A 26 27.16 -6.95 -5.89
C ALA A 26 27.95 -7.72 -6.96
N VAL A 27 27.80 -7.32 -8.21
CA VAL A 27 28.46 -7.95 -9.34
C VAL A 27 29.29 -6.91 -10.09
N ASN A 28 30.56 -7.20 -10.33
CA ASN A 28 31.37 -6.40 -11.24
C ASN A 28 31.11 -6.88 -12.69
N PRO A 29 30.51 -6.03 -13.55
CA PRO A 29 30.13 -6.45 -14.89
C PRO A 29 31.32 -6.76 -15.83
N ARG A 30 32.54 -6.30 -15.49
CA ARG A 30 33.73 -6.56 -16.28
C ARG A 30 34.43 -7.86 -15.89
N SER A 31 34.65 -8.09 -14.59
CA SER A 31 35.33 -9.28 -14.09
C SER A 31 34.35 -10.46 -13.83
N THR A 32 33.05 -10.21 -13.89
CA THR A 32 31.97 -11.16 -13.57
C THR A 32 32.03 -11.71 -12.13
N THR A 33 32.84 -11.10 -11.26
CA THR A 33 32.89 -11.48 -9.84
C THR A 33 31.62 -11.04 -9.14
N ALA A 34 31.06 -11.93 -8.33
CA ALA A 34 29.85 -11.70 -7.56
C ALA A 34 30.12 -11.85 -6.06
N GLN A 35 29.66 -10.91 -5.26
CA GLN A 35 29.71 -10.95 -3.81
C GLN A 35 28.30 -10.94 -3.27
N LEU A 36 27.94 -11.92 -2.44
CA LEU A 36 26.67 -11.93 -1.72
C LEU A 36 26.67 -10.80 -0.69
N LEU A 37 25.66 -9.93 -0.75
CA LEU A 37 25.46 -8.81 0.16
C LEU A 37 24.42 -9.12 1.22
N ILE A 38 23.24 -9.57 0.77
CA ILE A 38 22.08 -9.80 1.63
C ILE A 38 21.44 -11.13 1.22
N LYS A 39 21.12 -11.93 2.20
CA LYS A 39 20.31 -13.14 2.07
C LYS A 39 19.06 -12.99 2.89
N GLU A 40 17.91 -13.12 2.22
CA GLU A 40 16.58 -13.12 2.82
C GLU A 40 16.01 -14.52 2.72
N LYS A 41 15.39 -15.03 3.81
CA LYS A 41 14.72 -16.30 3.82
C LYS A 41 13.38 -16.17 4.55
N ALA A 42 12.32 -16.74 3.98
CA ALA A 42 10.97 -16.77 4.56
C ALA A 42 10.53 -18.21 4.85
N ASP A 43 9.65 -18.40 5.81
CA ASP A 43 9.07 -19.72 6.13
C ASP A 43 7.98 -20.13 5.11
N CYS A 44 7.40 -19.16 4.39
CA CYS A 44 6.40 -19.41 3.37
C CYS A 44 6.90 -18.93 1.99
N TYR A 45 6.61 -17.70 1.61
CA TYR A 45 7.13 -17.17 0.35
C TYR A 45 7.37 -15.65 0.46
N ILE A 46 8.34 -15.15 -0.29
CA ILE A 46 8.65 -13.72 -0.41
C ILE A 46 7.82 -13.16 -1.57
N GLN A 47 7.06 -12.10 -1.31
CA GLN A 47 6.24 -11.47 -2.34
C GLN A 47 7.10 -10.82 -3.43
N GLU A 48 6.76 -11.01 -4.70
CA GLU A 48 7.48 -10.41 -5.83
C GLU A 48 7.55 -8.87 -5.74
N GLN A 49 6.51 -8.24 -5.19
CA GLN A 49 6.47 -6.80 -4.99
C GLN A 49 7.63 -6.31 -4.11
N ALA A 50 8.04 -7.08 -3.11
CA ALA A 50 9.20 -6.75 -2.28
C ALA A 50 10.49 -6.60 -3.10
N MET A 51 10.68 -7.41 -4.16
CA MET A 51 11.82 -7.25 -5.08
C MET A 51 11.70 -6.00 -5.95
N ALA A 52 10.50 -5.68 -6.43
CA ALA A 52 10.27 -4.50 -7.26
C ALA A 52 10.57 -3.20 -6.48
N ASP A 53 10.24 -3.20 -5.18
CA ASP A 53 10.35 -2.04 -4.29
C ASP A 53 11.75 -1.89 -3.64
N ILE A 54 12.72 -2.75 -3.97
CA ILE A 54 14.13 -2.56 -3.56
C ILE A 54 14.66 -1.25 -4.16
N ILE A 55 15.12 -0.35 -3.29
CA ILE A 55 15.75 0.90 -3.70
C ILE A 55 17.27 0.79 -3.50
N ILE A 56 18.02 1.08 -4.54
CA ILE A 56 19.47 1.17 -4.51
C ILE A 56 19.85 2.65 -4.55
N GLY A 57 20.28 3.17 -3.41
CA GLY A 57 20.79 4.53 -3.26
C GLY A 57 22.29 4.60 -3.57
N ARG A 58 22.89 5.80 -3.39
CA ARG A 58 24.32 6.01 -3.59
C ARG A 58 25.18 5.24 -2.59
N SER A 59 24.74 5.21 -1.34
CA SER A 59 25.47 4.58 -0.22
C SER A 59 24.66 3.49 0.50
N THR A 60 23.40 3.29 0.12
CA THR A 60 22.44 2.47 0.87
C THR A 60 21.62 1.57 -0.04
N ILE A 61 21.03 0.53 0.58
CA ILE A 61 20.05 -0.37 0.01
C ILE A 61 18.85 -0.40 0.95
N LEU A 62 17.66 -0.11 0.45
CA LEU A 62 16.40 -0.29 1.18
C LEU A 62 15.76 -1.58 0.69
N LEU A 63 15.56 -2.52 1.58
CA LEU A 63 14.96 -3.82 1.33
C LEU A 63 13.63 -3.94 2.10
N PRO A 64 12.48 -4.00 1.42
CA PRO A 64 11.23 -4.41 2.05
C PRO A 64 11.28 -5.89 2.44
N SER A 65 10.82 -6.21 3.64
CA SER A 65 10.75 -7.60 4.11
C SER A 65 9.71 -7.73 5.23
N ASP A 66 8.99 -8.83 5.25
CA ASP A 66 8.02 -9.22 6.27
C ASP A 66 8.57 -10.28 7.27
N ARG A 67 9.91 -10.44 7.31
CA ARG A 67 10.64 -11.40 8.17
C ARG A 67 10.24 -11.35 9.63
N ASP A 68 9.81 -10.20 10.12
CA ASP A 68 9.37 -9.99 11.52
C ASP A 68 7.83 -10.06 11.66
N GLY A 69 7.11 -10.53 10.64
CA GLY A 69 5.67 -10.76 10.65
C GLY A 69 4.83 -9.65 10.00
N TYR A 70 5.39 -8.46 9.79
CA TYR A 70 4.79 -7.36 9.04
C TYR A 70 5.81 -6.79 8.05
N MET A 71 5.35 -6.35 6.90
CA MET A 71 6.20 -5.72 5.90
C MET A 71 6.83 -4.44 6.47
N GLN A 72 8.17 -4.44 6.58
CA GLN A 72 8.97 -3.34 7.07
C GLN A 72 10.06 -2.99 6.05
N ILE A 73 10.78 -1.89 6.25
CA ILE A 73 11.94 -1.53 5.43
C ILE A 73 13.21 -1.76 6.23
N TYR A 74 14.14 -2.51 5.67
CA TYR A 74 15.47 -2.73 6.24
C TYR A 74 16.49 -1.93 5.45
N LEU A 75 17.13 -0.97 6.11
CA LEU A 75 18.17 -0.11 5.52
C LEU A 75 19.52 -0.76 5.74
N TYR A 76 20.23 -0.98 4.65
CA TYR A 76 21.58 -1.52 4.61
C TYR A 76 22.55 -0.49 4.00
N ASN A 77 23.82 -0.59 4.35
CA ASN A 77 24.86 0.05 3.56
C ASN A 77 25.18 -0.77 2.30
N GLN A 78 26.02 -0.23 1.43
CA GLN A 78 26.37 -0.86 0.17
C GLN A 78 27.13 -2.19 0.31
N ASN A 79 27.70 -2.52 1.47
CA ASN A 79 28.39 -3.80 1.70
C ASN A 79 27.50 -4.88 2.31
N GLY A 80 26.19 -4.59 2.48
CA GLY A 80 25.20 -5.54 3.02
C GLY A 80 25.09 -5.55 4.55
N THR A 81 25.74 -4.61 5.26
CA THR A 81 25.55 -4.47 6.70
C THR A 81 24.28 -3.69 6.99
N MET A 82 23.39 -4.26 7.81
CA MET A 82 22.16 -3.59 8.23
C MET A 82 22.47 -2.38 9.11
N ILE A 83 21.87 -1.23 8.76
CA ILE A 83 21.99 0.03 9.51
C ILE A 83 20.85 0.14 10.51
N ARG A 84 19.60 0.01 10.04
CA ARG A 84 18.39 0.08 10.89
C ARG A 84 17.18 -0.52 10.21
N LYS A 85 16.18 -0.86 11.02
CA LYS A 85 14.81 -1.18 10.60
C LYS A 85 13.96 0.10 10.63
N ILE A 86 13.05 0.24 9.69
CA ILE A 86 12.09 1.33 9.55
C ILE A 86 10.70 0.73 9.56
N GLY A 87 9.82 1.33 10.35
CA GLY A 87 8.47 0.88 10.65
C GLY A 87 8.36 0.48 12.12
N ASP A 88 7.13 0.23 12.58
CA ASP A 88 6.81 -0.05 13.98
C ASP A 88 6.79 -1.56 14.31
N GLY A 89 6.91 -2.42 13.30
CA GLY A 89 6.82 -3.88 13.44
C GLY A 89 5.43 -4.42 13.73
N LYS A 90 4.38 -3.59 13.61
CA LYS A 90 2.99 -3.95 13.93
C LYS A 90 2.03 -3.73 12.77
N HIS A 91 2.44 -2.98 11.74
CA HIS A 91 1.65 -2.63 10.58
C HIS A 91 2.47 -2.75 9.32
N ASP A 92 1.82 -3.12 8.21
CA ASP A 92 2.49 -3.26 6.93
C ASP A 92 2.84 -1.90 6.33
N ILE A 93 4.10 -1.73 5.95
CA ILE A 93 4.52 -0.71 5.00
C ILE A 93 4.13 -1.20 3.60
N THR A 94 3.35 -0.40 2.88
CA THR A 94 2.70 -0.80 1.63
C THR A 94 3.32 -0.16 0.38
N SER A 95 4.17 0.85 0.57
CA SER A 95 4.91 1.51 -0.51
C SER A 95 6.10 2.28 0.05
N ILE A 96 7.19 2.34 -0.71
CA ILE A 96 8.35 3.18 -0.41
C ILE A 96 8.38 4.31 -1.42
N TYR A 97 8.27 5.55 -0.95
CA TYR A 97 8.31 6.73 -1.84
C TYR A 97 9.73 7.22 -2.11
N GLY A 98 10.65 6.98 -1.17
CA GLY A 98 12.04 7.31 -1.38
C GLY A 98 12.86 7.44 -0.10
N TYR A 99 14.14 7.68 -0.32
CA TYR A 99 15.16 7.91 0.71
C TYR A 99 15.94 9.17 0.38
N ASN A 100 15.89 10.14 1.28
CA ASN A 100 16.72 11.34 1.17
C ASN A 100 18.08 11.05 1.78
N GLU A 101 19.10 10.86 0.95
CA GLU A 101 20.46 10.53 1.39
C GLU A 101 21.19 11.69 2.12
N GLU A 102 20.71 12.94 1.95
CA GLU A 102 21.32 14.10 2.59
C GLU A 102 21.03 14.13 4.10
N ASN A 103 19.80 13.84 4.48
CA ASN A 103 19.36 13.88 5.88
C ASN A 103 19.06 12.51 6.48
N GLY A 104 18.97 11.46 5.66
CA GLY A 104 18.69 10.08 6.07
C GLY A 104 17.21 9.76 6.33
N ASP A 105 16.31 10.60 5.82
CA ASP A 105 14.86 10.42 5.96
C ASP A 105 14.33 9.41 4.92
N VAL A 106 13.40 8.54 5.36
CA VAL A 106 12.70 7.59 4.50
C VAL A 106 11.23 7.93 4.47
N TYR A 107 10.67 8.08 3.26
CA TYR A 107 9.26 8.39 3.02
C TYR A 107 8.54 7.14 2.54
N TYR A 108 7.40 6.81 3.18
CA TYR A 108 6.70 5.56 2.89
C TYR A 108 5.19 5.68 3.17
N GLN A 109 4.45 4.68 2.69
CA GLN A 109 3.03 4.48 3.01
C GLN A 109 2.88 3.27 3.92
N ALA A 110 1.96 3.32 4.87
CA ALA A 110 1.65 2.20 5.75
C ALA A 110 0.16 2.09 6.09
N ALA A 111 -0.27 0.87 6.42
CA ALA A 111 -1.59 0.52 6.92
C ALA A 111 -1.66 0.67 8.45
N ALA A 112 -1.28 1.84 8.98
CA ALA A 112 -1.02 2.03 10.41
C ALA A 112 -2.25 2.35 11.27
N LEU A 113 -3.38 2.76 10.68
CA LEU A 113 -4.63 3.00 11.41
C LEU A 113 -5.49 1.75 11.47
N ASN A 114 -5.63 1.11 10.33
CA ASN A 114 -6.36 -0.15 10.17
C ASN A 114 -5.90 -0.82 8.85
N PRO A 115 -6.24 -2.09 8.58
CA PRO A 115 -5.78 -2.79 7.39
C PRO A 115 -6.25 -2.18 6.07
N HIS A 116 -7.35 -1.44 6.04
CA HIS A 116 -7.94 -0.91 4.79
C HIS A 116 -7.60 0.57 4.52
N ASP A 117 -6.99 1.28 5.47
CA ASP A 117 -6.49 2.64 5.28
C ASP A 117 -5.03 2.69 4.83
N ARG A 118 -4.63 3.82 4.28
CA ARG A 118 -3.23 4.12 3.96
C ARG A 118 -2.88 5.53 4.39
N GLN A 119 -1.74 5.65 5.06
CA GLN A 119 -1.20 6.92 5.51
C GLN A 119 0.23 7.10 5.05
N VAL A 120 0.63 8.34 4.81
CA VAL A 120 1.99 8.71 4.41
C VAL A 120 2.79 9.10 5.64
N PHE A 121 3.99 8.55 5.74
CA PHE A 121 4.90 8.76 6.85
C PHE A 121 6.29 9.19 6.39
N VAL A 122 7.03 9.82 7.30
CA VAL A 122 8.47 9.98 7.24
C VAL A 122 9.12 9.33 8.47
N SER A 123 10.17 8.55 8.25
CA SER A 123 11.05 8.07 9.32
C SER A 123 12.38 8.79 9.25
N HIS A 124 12.65 9.63 10.24
CA HIS A 124 13.88 10.39 10.33
C HIS A 124 15.08 9.52 10.68
N LYS A 125 16.30 10.00 10.36
CA LYS A 125 17.55 9.29 10.65
C LYS A 125 17.70 8.90 12.13
N ASN A 126 17.19 9.72 13.05
CA ASN A 126 17.20 9.45 14.49
C ASN A 126 16.13 8.44 14.97
N GLY A 127 15.34 7.86 14.06
CA GLY A 127 14.29 6.89 14.35
C GLY A 127 12.93 7.51 14.69
N LYS A 128 12.82 8.85 14.79
CA LYS A 128 11.50 9.49 14.97
C LYS A 128 10.66 9.26 13.73
N VAL A 129 9.39 8.90 13.91
CA VAL A 129 8.41 8.72 12.84
C VAL A 129 7.34 9.80 12.95
N GLU A 130 7.01 10.42 11.81
CA GLU A 130 5.94 11.42 11.73
C GLU A 130 4.95 11.02 10.62
N ARG A 131 3.65 11.14 10.91
CA ARG A 131 2.59 10.99 9.92
C ARG A 131 2.40 12.31 9.18
N LEU A 132 2.43 12.28 7.85
CA LEU A 132 2.32 13.45 6.97
C LEU A 132 0.90 13.69 6.44
N THR A 133 -0.01 12.72 6.61
CA THR A 133 -1.42 12.82 6.19
C THR A 133 -2.33 12.64 7.39
N ASP A 134 -3.38 13.43 7.46
CA ASP A 134 -4.29 13.56 8.59
C ASP A 134 -5.67 12.93 8.34
N GLN A 135 -6.06 12.76 7.07
CA GLN A 135 -7.36 12.23 6.67
C GLN A 135 -7.37 10.70 6.71
N GLU A 136 -8.39 10.10 7.31
CA GLU A 136 -8.68 8.67 7.22
C GLU A 136 -9.00 8.29 5.78
N GLY A 137 -8.83 7.01 5.44
CA GLY A 137 -8.97 6.48 4.10
C GLY A 137 -7.63 6.28 3.41
N TRP A 138 -7.62 6.32 2.10
CA TRP A 138 -6.45 5.99 1.28
C TRP A 138 -5.67 7.24 0.88
N ASN A 139 -4.48 7.40 1.43
CA ASN A 139 -3.54 8.44 1.06
C ASN A 139 -2.34 7.85 0.30
N SER A 140 -1.95 8.49 -0.79
CA SER A 140 -0.71 8.19 -1.51
C SER A 140 0.01 9.49 -1.85
N ALA A 141 1.33 9.41 -2.10
CA ALA A 141 2.14 10.60 -2.31
C ALA A 141 3.05 10.47 -3.54
N ILE A 142 3.29 11.61 -4.20
CA ILE A 142 4.36 11.79 -5.16
C ILE A 142 5.20 12.94 -4.66
N PHE A 143 6.45 12.66 -4.27
CA PHE A 143 7.38 13.65 -3.73
C PHE A 143 8.15 14.37 -4.82
N SER A 144 8.51 15.63 -4.57
CA SER A 144 9.54 16.35 -5.34
C SER A 144 10.91 15.68 -5.15
N GLY A 145 11.83 15.87 -6.09
CA GLY A 145 13.15 15.23 -6.04
C GLY A 145 14.00 15.61 -4.81
N ASP A 146 13.71 16.75 -4.19
CA ASP A 146 14.33 17.24 -2.96
C ASP A 146 13.53 16.94 -1.69
N TYR A 147 12.37 16.27 -1.81
CA TYR A 147 11.43 15.96 -0.73
C TYR A 147 10.87 17.17 0.03
N GLN A 148 10.96 18.39 -0.52
CA GLN A 148 10.41 19.59 0.13
C GLN A 148 8.89 19.69 0.01
N PHE A 149 8.33 19.06 -1.02
CA PHE A 149 6.90 19.06 -1.33
C PHE A 149 6.44 17.68 -1.76
N PHE A 150 5.15 17.44 -1.63
CA PHE A 150 4.52 16.28 -2.26
C PHE A 150 3.07 16.58 -2.68
N ILE A 151 2.64 15.88 -3.72
CA ILE A 151 1.23 15.82 -4.08
C ILE A 151 0.63 14.63 -3.34
N ASN A 152 -0.33 14.89 -2.45
CA ASN A 152 -1.13 13.85 -1.81
C ASN A 152 -2.36 13.58 -2.66
N THR A 153 -2.61 12.31 -3.00
CA THR A 153 -3.86 11.81 -3.55
C THR A 153 -4.62 11.11 -2.43
N TRP A 154 -5.77 11.64 -2.08
CA TRP A 154 -6.63 11.10 -1.03
C TRP A 154 -8.00 10.72 -1.58
N SER A 155 -8.56 9.62 -1.07
CA SER A 155 -9.97 9.23 -1.26
C SER A 155 -10.42 8.32 -0.13
N ASN A 156 -11.72 8.08 -0.06
CA ASN A 156 -12.30 6.99 0.74
C ASN A 156 -13.38 6.26 -0.06
N TYR A 157 -14.09 5.30 0.55
CA TYR A 157 -15.16 4.54 -0.10
C TYR A 157 -16.17 5.41 -0.84
N ASN A 158 -16.50 6.59 -0.30
CA ASN A 158 -17.60 7.42 -0.73
C ASN A 158 -17.19 8.81 -1.23
N THR A 159 -15.88 9.09 -1.22
CA THR A 159 -15.31 10.36 -1.67
C THR A 159 -14.32 10.13 -2.81
N PRO A 160 -14.58 10.71 -4.00
CA PRO A 160 -13.66 10.67 -5.12
C PRO A 160 -12.30 11.28 -4.77
N TYR A 161 -11.30 10.95 -5.60
CA TYR A 161 -9.94 11.46 -5.40
C TYR A 161 -9.88 12.97 -5.23
N THR A 162 -9.17 13.40 -4.20
CA THR A 162 -8.77 14.79 -3.96
C THR A 162 -7.26 14.88 -4.04
N PHE A 163 -6.76 15.88 -4.74
CA PHE A 163 -5.33 16.11 -4.94
C PHE A 163 -4.93 17.41 -4.24
N THR A 164 -3.95 17.32 -3.35
CA THR A 164 -3.43 18.47 -2.61
C THR A 164 -1.92 18.56 -2.73
N LEU A 165 -1.39 19.77 -2.93
CA LEU A 165 0.03 20.06 -2.75
C LEU A 165 0.29 20.25 -1.25
N ARG A 166 1.27 19.53 -0.72
CA ARG A 166 1.66 19.61 0.69
C ARG A 166 3.14 19.89 0.86
N SER A 167 3.50 20.55 1.95
CA SER A 167 4.91 20.69 2.36
C SER A 167 5.45 19.36 2.89
N GLN A 168 6.78 19.23 3.01
CA GLN A 168 7.45 18.08 3.64
C GLN A 168 6.92 17.70 5.04
N LYS A 169 6.29 18.64 5.74
CA LYS A 169 5.69 18.44 7.08
C LYS A 169 4.19 18.09 7.01
N GLY A 170 3.65 17.80 5.83
CA GLY A 170 2.25 17.45 5.63
C GLY A 170 1.26 18.61 5.58
N LYS A 171 1.68 19.87 5.79
CA LYS A 171 0.77 21.03 5.72
C LYS A 171 0.25 21.21 4.30
N ILE A 172 -1.08 21.30 4.13
CA ILE A 172 -1.72 21.62 2.85
C ILE A 172 -1.34 23.06 2.43
N LEU A 173 -0.77 23.18 1.26
CA LEU A 173 -0.40 24.45 0.63
C LEU A 173 -1.44 24.89 -0.39
N SER A 174 -2.00 23.93 -1.14
CA SER A 174 -3.02 24.18 -2.16
C SER A 174 -3.85 22.93 -2.40
N VAL A 175 -5.13 23.11 -2.71
CA VAL A 175 -6.00 22.08 -3.29
C VAL A 175 -5.87 22.18 -4.81
N LEU A 176 -5.36 21.12 -5.43
CA LEU A 176 -5.17 21.06 -6.87
C LEU A 176 -6.44 20.62 -7.59
N LEU A 177 -7.15 19.64 -7.01
CA LEU A 177 -8.42 19.13 -7.52
C LEU A 177 -9.20 18.49 -6.38
N ASP A 178 -10.46 18.89 -6.19
CA ASP A 178 -11.36 18.36 -5.16
C ASP A 178 -12.48 17.45 -5.70
N ASN A 179 -12.63 17.41 -7.04
CA ASN A 179 -13.67 16.65 -7.73
C ASN A 179 -15.11 16.99 -7.27
N SER A 180 -15.36 18.24 -6.85
CA SER A 180 -16.68 18.70 -6.40
C SER A 180 -17.77 18.43 -7.46
N LYS A 181 -17.50 18.74 -8.73
CA LYS A 181 -18.42 18.47 -9.84
C LYS A 181 -18.78 16.98 -10.00
N LEU A 182 -17.83 16.06 -9.71
CA LEU A 182 -18.10 14.64 -9.73
C LEU A 182 -19.01 14.25 -8.56
N LYS A 183 -18.80 14.84 -7.38
CA LYS A 183 -19.66 14.60 -6.19
C LYS A 183 -21.11 15.04 -6.47
N ASP A 184 -21.29 16.19 -7.15
CA ASP A 184 -22.61 16.67 -7.55
C ASP A 184 -23.30 15.67 -8.50
N LYS A 185 -22.55 15.16 -9.49
CA LYS A 185 -23.04 14.13 -10.42
C LYS A 185 -23.37 12.82 -9.73
N MET A 186 -22.57 12.38 -8.77
CA MET A 186 -22.87 11.18 -7.98
C MET A 186 -24.21 11.34 -7.25
N THR A 187 -24.48 12.51 -6.69
CA THR A 187 -25.76 12.80 -6.02
C THR A 187 -26.90 12.79 -7.03
N GLU A 188 -26.73 13.43 -8.17
CA GLU A 188 -27.73 13.47 -9.26
C GLU A 188 -28.11 12.06 -9.77
N TYR A 189 -27.11 11.16 -9.90
CA TYR A 189 -27.32 9.78 -10.34
C TYR A 189 -27.73 8.81 -9.24
N GLY A 190 -27.94 9.30 -8.02
CA GLY A 190 -28.34 8.43 -6.90
C GLY A 190 -27.27 7.40 -6.55
N TRP A 191 -26.00 7.83 -6.48
CA TRP A 191 -24.88 6.95 -6.14
C TRP A 191 -25.01 6.40 -4.73
N SER A 192 -25.14 5.08 -4.60
CA SER A 192 -25.25 4.40 -3.31
C SER A 192 -23.94 4.44 -2.55
N LYS A 193 -24.00 4.64 -1.23
CA LYS A 193 -22.83 4.65 -0.36
C LYS A 193 -22.38 3.24 -0.02
N ARG A 194 -21.06 2.99 -0.06
CA ARG A 194 -20.47 1.79 0.51
C ARG A 194 -20.52 1.86 2.02
N GLU A 195 -21.01 0.77 2.61
CA GLU A 195 -21.07 0.59 4.05
C GLU A 195 -20.04 -0.46 4.45
N PRO A 196 -18.96 -0.08 5.18
CA PRO A 196 -18.03 -1.06 5.72
C PRO A 196 -18.70 -1.87 6.82
N PHE A 197 -18.29 -3.13 6.95
CA PHE A 197 -18.70 -4.00 8.05
C PHE A 197 -17.58 -4.96 8.42
N THR A 198 -17.66 -5.48 9.64
CA THR A 198 -16.77 -6.52 10.16
C THR A 198 -17.60 -7.71 10.61
N PHE A 199 -17.13 -8.91 10.41
CA PHE A 199 -17.78 -10.12 10.89
C PHE A 199 -16.74 -11.09 11.47
N THR A 200 -17.20 -11.96 12.36
CA THR A 200 -16.34 -12.99 12.96
C THR A 200 -16.65 -14.34 12.33
N THR A 201 -15.63 -15.04 11.87
CA THR A 201 -15.77 -16.40 11.33
C THR A 201 -16.06 -17.40 12.44
N SER A 202 -16.43 -18.62 12.06
CA SER A 202 -16.61 -19.73 13.02
C SER A 202 -15.34 -20.09 13.80
N GLU A 203 -14.17 -19.71 13.29
CA GLU A 203 -12.86 -19.88 13.92
C GLU A 203 -12.48 -18.71 14.86
N GLY A 204 -13.38 -17.73 15.05
CA GLY A 204 -13.14 -16.57 15.90
C GLY A 204 -12.30 -15.46 15.24
N ILE A 205 -12.11 -15.50 13.92
CA ILE A 205 -11.29 -14.54 13.18
C ILE A 205 -12.17 -13.40 12.69
N SER A 206 -11.76 -12.16 13.00
CA SER A 206 -12.41 -10.96 12.51
C SER A 206 -11.96 -10.63 11.10
N LEU A 207 -12.90 -10.51 10.17
CA LEU A 207 -12.69 -10.14 8.77
C LEU A 207 -13.51 -8.92 8.42
N ASP A 208 -13.01 -8.15 7.46
CA ASP A 208 -13.64 -6.92 6.99
C ASP A 208 -14.31 -7.11 5.63
N GLY A 209 -15.37 -6.35 5.42
CA GLY A 209 -16.09 -6.28 4.17
C GLY A 209 -16.67 -4.89 3.91
N TRP A 210 -17.20 -4.71 2.74
CA TRP A 210 -18.09 -3.60 2.40
C TRP A 210 -19.31 -4.11 1.66
N MET A 211 -20.41 -3.37 1.76
CA MET A 211 -21.61 -3.64 0.97
C MET A 211 -22.17 -2.37 0.33
N LEU A 212 -22.84 -2.55 -0.78
CA LEU A 212 -23.68 -1.56 -1.44
C LEU A 212 -25.12 -2.05 -1.44
N LYS A 213 -26.03 -1.18 -1.08
CA LYS A 213 -27.48 -1.44 -1.09
C LYS A 213 -28.20 -0.49 -2.04
N PRO A 214 -29.33 -0.86 -2.63
CA PRO A 214 -30.21 0.08 -3.31
C PRO A 214 -30.55 1.28 -2.42
N ASN A 215 -30.68 2.48 -3.01
CA ASN A 215 -31.00 3.69 -2.23
C ASN A 215 -32.37 3.60 -1.54
N ASN A 216 -33.29 2.82 -2.09
CA ASN A 216 -34.61 2.53 -1.54
C ASN A 216 -34.66 1.19 -0.77
N PHE A 217 -33.52 0.78 -0.18
CA PHE A 217 -33.42 -0.48 0.55
C PHE A 217 -34.43 -0.55 1.68
N ASP A 218 -35.25 -1.63 1.69
CA ASP A 218 -36.21 -1.94 2.71
C ASP A 218 -35.86 -3.29 3.36
N PRO A 219 -35.52 -3.33 4.65
CA PRO A 219 -35.09 -4.57 5.32
C PRO A 219 -36.22 -5.64 5.42
N SER A 220 -37.49 -5.27 5.15
CA SER A 220 -38.57 -6.23 5.08
C SER A 220 -38.65 -7.04 3.78
N HIS A 221 -37.91 -6.62 2.76
CA HIS A 221 -37.82 -7.28 1.45
C HIS A 221 -36.57 -8.15 1.31
N LYS A 222 -36.66 -9.17 0.44
CA LYS A 222 -35.52 -9.99 0.06
C LYS A 222 -34.92 -9.43 -1.21
N TYR A 223 -33.58 -9.31 -1.24
CA TYR A 223 -32.80 -8.84 -2.37
C TYR A 223 -31.87 -9.94 -2.87
N PRO A 224 -31.66 -10.06 -4.17
CA PRO A 224 -30.57 -10.89 -4.68
C PRO A 224 -29.22 -10.26 -4.28
N VAL A 225 -28.27 -11.11 -3.90
CA VAL A 225 -26.95 -10.70 -3.43
C VAL A 225 -25.88 -11.17 -4.42
N ILE A 226 -24.99 -10.26 -4.81
CA ILE A 226 -23.79 -10.58 -5.56
C ILE A 226 -22.63 -10.46 -4.59
N LEU A 227 -21.93 -11.58 -4.34
CA LEU A 227 -20.70 -11.61 -3.57
C LEU A 227 -19.53 -11.51 -4.53
N PHE A 228 -18.79 -10.42 -4.46
CA PHE A 228 -17.50 -10.23 -5.12
C PHE A 228 -16.37 -10.59 -4.14
N GLN A 229 -15.46 -11.43 -4.56
CA GLN A 229 -14.32 -11.81 -3.76
C GLN A 229 -13.10 -12.09 -4.64
N TYR A 230 -11.94 -11.60 -4.20
CA TYR A 230 -10.65 -12.01 -4.69
C TYR A 230 -9.66 -12.01 -3.51
N SER A 231 -9.34 -13.19 -3.00
CA SER A 231 -8.53 -13.38 -1.79
C SER A 231 -7.21 -14.11 -2.08
N GLY A 232 -6.60 -13.81 -3.22
CA GLY A 232 -5.23 -14.28 -3.51
C GLY A 232 -4.23 -13.69 -2.48
N PRO A 233 -3.12 -14.37 -2.19
CA PRO A 233 -2.12 -13.90 -1.25
C PRO A 233 -1.64 -12.49 -1.60
N GLY A 234 -1.60 -11.60 -0.60
CA GLY A 234 -1.20 -10.21 -0.75
C GLY A 234 -2.20 -9.30 -1.50
N SER A 235 -3.28 -9.85 -2.08
CA SER A 235 -4.35 -9.03 -2.66
C SER A 235 -5.20 -8.37 -1.56
N GLN A 236 -5.85 -7.26 -1.89
CA GLN A 236 -6.79 -6.60 -0.99
C GLN A 236 -7.90 -5.91 -1.77
N GLN A 237 -9.15 -6.28 -1.51
CA GLN A 237 -10.33 -5.69 -2.14
C GLN A 237 -11.10 -4.77 -1.19
N VAL A 238 -11.02 -5.03 0.11
CA VAL A 238 -11.59 -4.17 1.14
C VAL A 238 -10.57 -3.09 1.50
N VAL A 239 -10.61 -2.00 0.74
CA VAL A 239 -9.74 -0.82 0.91
C VAL A 239 -10.59 0.42 0.98
N ASP A 240 -10.36 1.29 1.94
CA ASP A 240 -11.07 2.57 2.05
C ASP A 240 -10.56 3.58 1.02
N SER A 241 -10.93 3.32 -0.23
CA SER A 241 -10.50 4.06 -1.39
C SER A 241 -11.61 4.14 -2.43
N TRP A 242 -11.66 5.23 -3.17
CA TRP A 242 -12.55 5.42 -4.32
C TRP A 242 -12.38 4.36 -5.41
N LYS A 243 -11.20 3.75 -5.52
CA LYS A 243 -10.96 2.65 -6.47
C LYS A 243 -11.61 1.31 -6.08
N ALA A 244 -12.11 1.17 -4.84
CA ALA A 244 -12.79 -0.04 -4.39
C ALA A 244 -14.00 -0.36 -5.28
N GLY A 245 -14.25 -1.64 -5.52
CA GLY A 245 -15.34 -2.15 -6.34
C GLY A 245 -14.93 -3.30 -7.23
N SER A 246 -15.90 -4.07 -7.72
CA SER A 246 -15.68 -5.33 -8.45
C SER A 246 -14.85 -5.16 -9.74
N LEU A 247 -14.97 -4.00 -10.41
CA LEU A 247 -14.18 -3.66 -11.61
C LEU A 247 -13.28 -2.44 -11.38
N GLY A 248 -13.05 -2.02 -10.13
CA GLY A 248 -12.29 -0.83 -9.78
C GLY A 248 -13.00 0.47 -10.18
N ASN A 249 -12.24 1.58 -10.23
CA ASN A 249 -12.70 2.89 -10.72
C ASN A 249 -14.01 3.40 -10.10
N GLY A 250 -14.13 3.34 -8.75
CA GLY A 250 -15.29 3.80 -8.02
C GLY A 250 -16.49 2.84 -8.06
N GLY A 251 -16.35 1.67 -8.72
CA GLY A 251 -17.38 0.64 -8.74
C GLY A 251 -18.63 1.04 -9.54
N ALA A 252 -18.47 1.69 -10.69
CA ALA A 252 -19.61 2.09 -11.52
C ALA A 252 -20.50 0.90 -11.92
N PHE A 253 -19.91 -0.27 -12.16
CA PHE A 253 -20.68 -1.49 -12.42
C PHE A 253 -21.46 -1.95 -11.19
N ASP A 254 -20.88 -1.86 -10.01
CA ASP A 254 -21.56 -2.18 -8.75
C ASP A 254 -22.74 -1.21 -8.53
N GLN A 255 -22.57 0.07 -8.87
CA GLN A 255 -23.66 1.06 -8.82
C GLN A 255 -24.80 0.72 -9.77
N TYR A 256 -24.50 0.26 -10.98
CA TYR A 256 -25.52 -0.22 -11.90
C TYR A 256 -26.30 -1.40 -11.31
N LEU A 257 -25.60 -2.37 -10.72
CA LEU A 257 -26.23 -3.55 -10.13
C LEU A 257 -27.17 -3.17 -8.97
N VAL A 258 -26.76 -2.26 -8.07
CA VAL A 258 -27.65 -1.85 -6.97
C VAL A 258 -28.86 -1.06 -7.46
N GLN A 259 -28.74 -0.30 -8.56
CA GLN A 259 -29.88 0.36 -9.20
C GLN A 259 -30.84 -0.64 -9.85
N GLN A 260 -30.37 -1.86 -10.20
CA GLN A 260 -31.22 -2.97 -10.65
C GLN A 260 -31.78 -3.79 -9.49
N GLY A 261 -31.59 -3.36 -8.24
CA GLY A 261 -32.16 -4.01 -7.06
C GLY A 261 -31.30 -5.13 -6.46
N PHE A 262 -30.03 -5.25 -6.82
CA PHE A 262 -29.09 -6.16 -6.18
C PHE A 262 -28.41 -5.52 -4.96
N ILE A 263 -28.02 -6.35 -4.00
CA ILE A 263 -27.02 -5.98 -3.00
C ILE A 263 -25.68 -6.50 -3.48
N VAL A 264 -24.65 -5.67 -3.48
CA VAL A 264 -23.27 -6.07 -3.81
C VAL A 264 -22.44 -6.10 -2.54
N VAL A 265 -21.77 -7.21 -2.27
CA VAL A 265 -20.96 -7.44 -1.07
C VAL A 265 -19.56 -7.86 -1.47
N CYS A 266 -18.56 -7.35 -0.78
CA CYS A 266 -17.18 -7.78 -0.89
C CYS A 266 -16.62 -8.08 0.50
N VAL A 267 -15.83 -9.16 0.61
CA VAL A 267 -15.12 -9.52 1.84
C VAL A 267 -13.68 -9.88 1.50
N ASP A 268 -12.76 -9.56 2.41
CA ASP A 268 -11.37 -10.00 2.33
C ASP A 268 -11.14 -11.22 3.22
N GLY A 269 -10.34 -12.17 2.72
CA GLY A 269 -9.92 -13.36 3.46
C GLY A 269 -8.77 -13.09 4.42
N ARG A 270 -8.34 -14.11 5.15
CA ARG A 270 -7.26 -14.02 6.16
C ARG A 270 -5.91 -13.62 5.56
N GLY A 271 -5.56 -14.11 4.37
CA GLY A 271 -4.27 -13.90 3.71
C GLY A 271 -4.21 -12.67 2.82
N THR A 272 -5.17 -11.75 2.94
CA THR A 272 -5.16 -10.50 2.16
C THR A 272 -4.19 -9.47 2.74
N GLY A 273 -3.75 -8.52 1.91
CA GLY A 273 -2.76 -7.50 2.29
C GLY A 273 -3.21 -6.61 3.44
N GLY A 274 -2.24 -5.98 4.11
CA GLY A 274 -2.45 -5.07 5.24
C GLY A 274 -2.66 -5.75 6.60
N ARG A 275 -2.49 -7.08 6.67
CA ARG A 275 -2.72 -7.90 7.89
C ARG A 275 -1.48 -8.64 8.38
N GLY A 276 -0.31 -8.34 7.82
CA GLY A 276 0.94 -9.05 8.09
C GLY A 276 1.04 -10.39 7.37
N ALA A 277 2.13 -11.12 7.66
CA ALA A 277 2.48 -12.39 7.00
C ALA A 277 1.94 -13.65 7.73
N LYS A 278 1.27 -13.51 8.88
CA LYS A 278 0.81 -14.63 9.73
C LYS A 278 -0.68 -14.89 9.65
#